data_5904e7a761d3bf2d1445d8dd08f95335
#
_entry.id   5904e7a761d3bf2d1445d8dd08f95335
#
_cell.length_a   1.000
_cell.length_b   1.000
_cell.length_c   1.000
_cell.angle_alpha   90.00
_cell.angle_beta   90.00
_cell.angle_gamma   90.00
#
_symmetry.space_group_name_H-M   'P 1'
#
loop_
_entity.id
_entity.type
_entity.pdbx_description
1 polymer ?
#
loop_
_entity_poly.entity_id
_entity_poly.type
_entity_poly.pdbx_seq_one_letter_code
_entity_poly.pdbx_strand_id
1 'polypeptide(L)'
;VLVPRPESELLVELALAALRARSREVPEPRILDVGTGSGALAIVLALEMPAARVSAVDVSSAALEIAARNARAHGVFGRIALLRSDLDAELPPGRRFDAIVANLPYVPRGALAPSPDPTSFEPRLALDGGPDGLAVYRRLLACTPDRLAAGGTLVMEAAPPTAAPLAALARAAFAEAAEVRIVPDLAGLERAIVAQLGGTGTPGANANGP
;
A
#
# COMPACT_ATOMS: atom_id res chain seq x y z
N VAL A 1 -15.02 -2.81 9.48
CA VAL A 1 -13.72 -2.33 8.96
C VAL A 1 -12.87 -1.78 10.10
N LEU A 2 -11.56 -1.76 9.91
CA LEU A 2 -10.63 -1.04 10.78
C LEU A 2 -10.98 0.46 10.76
N VAL A 3 -10.93 1.11 11.91
CA VAL A 3 -11.00 2.57 11.99
C VAL A 3 -9.67 3.13 11.50
N PRO A 4 -9.64 4.06 10.52
CA PRO A 4 -8.40 4.65 10.04
C PRO A 4 -7.59 5.25 11.20
N ARG A 5 -6.29 4.96 11.21
CA ARG A 5 -5.36 5.47 12.23
C ARG A 5 -4.61 6.69 11.68
N PRO A 6 -4.26 7.68 12.52
CA PRO A 6 -3.47 8.82 12.08
C PRO A 6 -2.15 8.41 11.41
N GLU A 7 -1.53 7.33 11.87
CA GLU A 7 -0.27 6.80 11.34
C GLU A 7 -0.37 6.39 9.86
N SER A 8 -1.57 6.03 9.39
CA SER A 8 -1.78 5.66 7.98
C SER A 8 -1.69 6.87 7.03
N GLU A 9 -1.72 8.12 7.54
CA GLU A 9 -1.47 9.33 6.74
C GLU A 9 -0.07 9.31 6.13
N LEU A 10 0.92 8.74 6.85
CA LEU A 10 2.28 8.59 6.34
C LEU A 10 2.33 7.80 5.02
N LEU A 11 1.48 6.77 4.87
CA LEU A 11 1.43 5.98 3.63
C LEU A 11 1.01 6.85 2.44
N VAL A 12 0.01 7.72 2.66
CA VAL A 12 -0.46 8.67 1.65
C VAL A 12 0.64 9.65 1.27
N GLU A 13 1.30 10.27 2.25
CA GLU A 13 2.37 11.23 2.01
C GLU A 13 3.51 10.61 1.19
N LEU A 14 3.95 9.40 1.54
CA LEU A 14 5.02 8.69 0.85
C LEU A 14 4.62 8.32 -0.60
N ALA A 15 3.40 7.84 -0.80
CA ALA A 15 2.89 7.53 -2.14
C ALA A 15 2.78 8.80 -2.99
N LEU A 16 2.23 9.89 -2.45
CA LEU A 16 2.12 11.16 -3.13
C LEU A 16 3.47 11.76 -3.48
N ALA A 17 4.44 11.70 -2.56
CA ALA A 17 5.81 12.19 -2.82
C ALA A 17 6.45 11.46 -4.01
N ALA A 18 6.35 10.12 -4.04
CA ALA A 18 6.87 9.30 -5.13
C ALA A 18 6.17 9.61 -6.48
N LEU A 19 4.85 9.73 -6.48
CA LEU A 19 4.07 10.03 -7.69
C LEU A 19 4.33 11.46 -8.21
N ARG A 20 4.40 12.45 -7.31
CA ARG A 20 4.70 13.85 -7.67
C ARG A 20 6.09 14.01 -8.27
N ALA A 21 7.08 13.28 -7.78
CA ALA A 21 8.43 13.26 -8.33
C ALA A 21 8.47 12.79 -9.80
N ARG A 22 7.50 11.97 -10.22
CA ARG A 22 7.37 11.42 -11.57
C ARG A 22 6.25 12.05 -12.40
N SER A 23 5.64 13.12 -11.94
CA SER A 23 4.44 13.72 -12.57
C SER A 23 4.60 14.11 -14.03
N ARG A 24 5.83 14.43 -14.48
CA ARG A 24 6.13 14.71 -15.89
C ARG A 24 6.17 13.45 -16.76
N GLU A 25 6.54 12.31 -16.18
CA GLU A 25 6.64 11.02 -16.87
C GLU A 25 5.30 10.27 -16.86
N VAL A 26 4.53 10.45 -15.77
CA VAL A 26 3.26 9.76 -15.51
C VAL A 26 2.19 10.79 -15.14
N PRO A 27 1.57 11.47 -16.13
CA PRO A 27 0.59 12.52 -15.89
C PRO A 27 -0.73 11.97 -15.32
N GLU A 28 -1.11 10.73 -15.62
CA GLU A 28 -2.31 10.04 -15.12
C GLU A 28 -1.91 8.76 -14.37
N PRO A 29 -1.42 8.86 -13.11
CA PRO A 29 -0.92 7.69 -12.40
C PRO A 29 -2.04 6.72 -12.05
N ARG A 30 -1.70 5.43 -12.11
CA ARG A 30 -2.53 4.32 -11.65
C ARG A 30 -2.08 3.93 -10.25
N ILE A 31 -3.02 3.95 -9.31
CA ILE A 31 -2.78 3.64 -7.91
C ILE A 31 -3.59 2.39 -7.54
N LEU A 32 -2.99 1.51 -6.75
CA LEU A 32 -3.68 0.37 -6.15
C LEU A 32 -3.66 0.51 -4.62
N ASP A 33 -4.83 0.46 -4.00
CA ASP A 33 -4.99 0.35 -2.55
C ASP A 33 -5.43 -1.08 -2.22
N VAL A 34 -4.57 -1.83 -1.53
CA VAL A 34 -4.78 -3.24 -1.20
C VAL A 34 -5.23 -3.37 0.25
N GLY A 35 -6.38 -4.02 0.46
CA GLY A 35 -7.03 -4.07 1.78
C GLY A 35 -7.66 -2.72 2.13
N THR A 36 -8.39 -2.13 1.19
CA THR A 36 -8.85 -0.74 1.26
C THR A 36 -9.74 -0.43 2.48
N GLY A 37 -10.38 -1.41 3.07
CA GLY A 37 -11.22 -1.24 4.25
C GLY A 37 -12.33 -0.21 4.06
N SER A 38 -12.22 0.91 4.78
CA SER A 38 -13.16 2.04 4.66
C SER A 38 -12.97 2.90 3.40
N GLY A 39 -11.91 2.63 2.62
CA GLY A 39 -11.53 3.42 1.45
C GLY A 39 -10.68 4.65 1.79
N ALA A 40 -10.22 4.82 3.03
CA ALA A 40 -9.56 6.04 3.48
C ALA A 40 -8.34 6.40 2.63
N LEU A 41 -7.40 5.47 2.42
CA LEU A 41 -6.20 5.72 1.61
C LEU A 41 -6.58 6.03 0.15
N ALA A 42 -7.43 5.20 -0.46
CA ALA A 42 -7.90 5.38 -1.84
C ALA A 42 -8.57 6.75 -2.06
N ILE A 43 -9.40 7.18 -1.11
CA ILE A 43 -10.13 8.45 -1.18
C ILE A 43 -9.16 9.63 -1.10
N VAL A 44 -8.25 9.64 -0.11
CA VAL A 44 -7.29 10.74 0.05
C VAL A 44 -6.35 10.81 -1.16
N LEU A 45 -5.85 9.69 -1.65
CA LEU A 45 -5.02 9.65 -2.87
C LEU A 45 -5.78 10.17 -4.10
N ALA A 46 -7.07 9.86 -4.23
CA ALA A 46 -7.89 10.38 -5.31
C ALA A 46 -8.17 11.89 -5.16
N LEU A 47 -8.30 12.42 -3.96
CA LEU A 47 -8.48 13.86 -3.70
C LEU A 47 -7.20 14.64 -4.02
N GLU A 48 -6.06 14.16 -3.50
CA GLU A 48 -4.76 14.83 -3.63
C GLU A 48 -4.13 14.73 -5.03
N MET A 49 -4.56 13.74 -5.83
CA MET A 49 -4.14 13.56 -7.22
C MET A 49 -5.35 13.47 -8.16
N PRO A 50 -5.91 14.61 -8.60
CA PRO A 50 -7.12 14.62 -9.43
C PRO A 50 -7.00 13.85 -10.75
N ALA A 51 -5.80 13.74 -11.33
CA ALA A 51 -5.55 12.97 -12.55
C ALA A 51 -5.40 11.46 -12.30
N ALA A 52 -5.26 11.01 -11.05
CA ALA A 52 -5.04 9.61 -10.73
C ALA A 52 -6.28 8.73 -10.99
N ARG A 53 -6.02 7.49 -11.39
CA ARG A 53 -7.01 6.39 -11.43
C ARG A 53 -6.69 5.41 -10.30
N VAL A 54 -7.58 5.33 -9.33
CA VAL A 54 -7.39 4.47 -8.16
C VAL A 54 -8.16 3.16 -8.36
N SER A 55 -7.50 2.04 -8.14
CA SER A 55 -8.14 0.73 -7.93
C SER A 55 -8.02 0.42 -6.44
N ALA A 56 -9.11 0.02 -5.81
CA ALA A 56 -9.14 -0.29 -4.40
C ALA A 56 -9.77 -1.67 -4.20
N VAL A 57 -9.02 -2.58 -3.60
CA VAL A 57 -9.41 -3.98 -3.46
C VAL A 57 -9.56 -4.35 -1.99
N ASP A 58 -10.54 -5.21 -1.71
CA ASP A 58 -10.73 -5.82 -0.39
C ASP A 58 -11.40 -7.19 -0.55
N VAL A 59 -11.09 -8.13 0.34
CA VAL A 59 -11.74 -9.44 0.38
C VAL A 59 -13.17 -9.34 0.93
N SER A 60 -13.47 -8.31 1.72
CA SER A 60 -14.74 -8.07 2.39
C SER A 60 -15.67 -7.19 1.55
N SER A 61 -16.78 -7.74 1.06
CA SER A 61 -17.83 -6.96 0.39
C SER A 61 -18.40 -5.85 1.28
N ALA A 62 -18.55 -6.11 2.59
CA ALA A 62 -19.03 -5.11 3.53
C ALA A 62 -18.05 -3.93 3.70
N ALA A 63 -16.74 -4.18 3.60
CA ALA A 63 -15.74 -3.10 3.56
C ALA A 63 -15.90 -2.25 2.31
N LEU A 64 -16.04 -2.88 1.15
CA LEU A 64 -16.24 -2.18 -0.14
C LEU A 64 -17.53 -1.35 -0.18
N GLU A 65 -18.61 -1.80 0.48
CA GLU A 65 -19.83 -1.02 0.62
C GLU A 65 -19.61 0.27 1.42
N ILE A 66 -18.80 0.18 2.49
CA ILE A 66 -18.39 1.34 3.29
C ILE A 66 -17.50 2.26 2.45
N ALA A 67 -16.49 1.73 1.77
CA ALA A 67 -15.62 2.49 0.88
C ALA A 67 -16.41 3.21 -0.21
N ALA A 68 -17.39 2.54 -0.82
CA ALA A 68 -18.26 3.15 -1.83
C ALA A 68 -19.09 4.32 -1.29
N ARG A 69 -19.65 4.20 -0.08
CA ARG A 69 -20.38 5.30 0.57
C ARG A 69 -19.47 6.49 0.86
N ASN A 70 -18.29 6.22 1.42
CA ASN A 70 -17.30 7.24 1.73
C ASN A 70 -16.81 7.94 0.46
N ALA A 71 -16.48 7.20 -0.60
CA ALA A 71 -16.04 7.76 -1.88
C ALA A 71 -17.12 8.67 -2.53
N ARG A 72 -18.41 8.32 -2.40
CA ARG A 72 -19.52 9.19 -2.84
C ARG A 72 -19.61 10.44 -2.00
N ALA A 73 -19.53 10.33 -0.67
CA ALA A 73 -19.60 11.46 0.24
C ALA A 73 -18.47 12.48 -0.02
N HIS A 74 -17.29 12.01 -0.45
CA HIS A 74 -16.15 12.85 -0.81
C HIS A 74 -16.09 13.22 -2.31
N GLY A 75 -17.07 12.85 -3.13
CA GLY A 75 -17.16 13.24 -4.54
C GLY A 75 -16.11 12.56 -5.46
N VAL A 76 -15.45 11.49 -5.01
CA VAL A 76 -14.37 10.83 -5.78
C VAL A 76 -14.74 9.44 -6.31
N PHE A 77 -15.98 8.98 -6.09
CA PHE A 77 -16.41 7.64 -6.48
C PHE A 77 -16.14 7.31 -7.96
N GLY A 78 -16.33 8.26 -8.88
CA GLY A 78 -16.09 8.06 -10.32
C GLY A 78 -14.61 7.84 -10.70
N ARG A 79 -13.67 8.05 -9.77
CA ARG A 79 -12.23 7.86 -9.98
C ARG A 79 -11.64 6.67 -9.21
N ILE A 80 -12.47 5.98 -8.41
CA ILE A 80 -12.08 4.82 -7.62
C ILE A 80 -12.85 3.60 -8.12
N ALA A 81 -12.12 2.63 -8.68
CA ALA A 81 -12.67 1.33 -9.04
C ALA A 81 -12.56 0.39 -7.83
N LEU A 82 -13.69 0.09 -7.20
CA LEU A 82 -13.78 -0.85 -6.08
C LEU A 82 -13.98 -2.28 -6.61
N LEU A 83 -13.16 -3.22 -6.16
CA LEU A 83 -13.19 -4.59 -6.60
C LEU A 83 -13.04 -5.55 -5.42
N ARG A 84 -13.92 -6.53 -5.31
CA ARG A 84 -13.72 -7.61 -4.35
C ARG A 84 -12.64 -8.54 -4.86
N SER A 85 -11.52 -8.61 -4.13
CA SER A 85 -10.36 -9.41 -4.49
C SER A 85 -9.60 -9.86 -3.26
N ASP A 86 -9.07 -11.06 -3.28
CA ASP A 86 -8.04 -11.48 -2.33
C ASP A 86 -6.69 -11.04 -2.88
N LEU A 87 -6.19 -9.92 -2.34
CA LEU A 87 -5.04 -9.18 -2.86
C LEU A 87 -5.28 -8.80 -4.35
N ASP A 88 -4.46 -9.31 -5.26
CA ASP A 88 -4.48 -8.99 -6.68
C ASP A 88 -5.20 -10.02 -7.58
N ALA A 89 -5.79 -11.06 -7.00
CA ALA A 89 -6.30 -12.23 -7.73
C ALA A 89 -7.32 -11.89 -8.82
N GLU A 90 -8.20 -10.92 -8.57
CA GLU A 90 -9.25 -10.50 -9.50
C GLU A 90 -8.86 -9.28 -10.36
N LEU A 91 -7.63 -8.79 -10.21
CA LEU A 91 -7.15 -7.70 -11.06
C LEU A 91 -6.83 -8.23 -12.48
N PRO A 92 -7.12 -7.44 -13.53
CA PRO A 92 -6.81 -7.83 -14.90
C PRO A 92 -5.34 -8.23 -15.06
N PRO A 93 -5.05 -9.32 -15.80
CA PRO A 93 -3.68 -9.74 -16.10
C PRO A 93 -2.87 -8.60 -16.74
N GLY A 94 -1.59 -8.48 -16.36
CA GLY A 94 -0.68 -7.49 -16.92
C GLY A 94 -0.95 -6.04 -16.50
N ARG A 95 -1.98 -5.77 -15.69
CA ARG A 95 -2.23 -4.43 -15.17
C ARG A 95 -1.15 -4.06 -14.16
N ARG A 96 -0.47 -2.93 -14.40
CA ARG A 96 0.57 -2.39 -13.54
C ARG A 96 0.15 -1.05 -12.97
N PHE A 97 0.73 -0.71 -11.81
CA PHE A 97 0.43 0.48 -11.03
C PHE A 97 1.71 1.29 -10.76
N ASP A 98 1.57 2.60 -10.76
CA ASP A 98 2.66 3.54 -10.46
C ASP A 98 2.89 3.66 -8.95
N ALA A 99 1.85 3.44 -8.16
CA ALA A 99 1.95 3.27 -6.72
C ALA A 99 1.02 2.14 -6.24
N ILE A 100 1.51 1.35 -5.29
CA ILE A 100 0.70 0.39 -4.53
C ILE A 100 0.82 0.78 -3.07
N VAL A 101 -0.31 0.95 -2.39
CA VAL A 101 -0.38 1.18 -0.94
C VAL A 101 -1.08 0.02 -0.27
N ALA A 102 -0.63 -0.36 0.93
CA ALA A 102 -1.20 -1.46 1.66
C ALA A 102 -1.11 -1.25 3.18
N ASN A 103 -2.26 -1.15 3.83
CA ASN A 103 -2.39 -1.27 5.28
C ASN A 103 -3.10 -2.60 5.57
N LEU A 104 -2.34 -3.69 5.62
CA LEU A 104 -2.84 -5.04 5.80
C LEU A 104 -2.71 -5.49 7.25
N PRO A 105 -3.46 -6.53 7.68
CA PRO A 105 -3.34 -7.08 9.03
C PRO A 105 -1.91 -7.48 9.34
N TYR A 106 -1.35 -6.93 10.42
CA TYR A 106 0.03 -7.16 10.84
C TYR A 106 0.18 -7.56 12.31
N VAL A 107 -0.93 -7.74 13.04
CA VAL A 107 -0.88 -8.19 14.44
C VAL A 107 -0.62 -9.69 14.47
N PRO A 108 0.45 -10.15 15.14
CA PRO A 108 0.65 -11.59 15.35
C PRO A 108 -0.54 -12.19 16.08
N ARG A 109 -0.99 -13.37 15.63
CA ARG A 109 -2.19 -14.02 16.18
C ARG A 109 -2.16 -14.20 17.70
N GLY A 110 -0.99 -14.50 18.25
CA GLY A 110 -0.78 -14.65 19.68
C GLY A 110 -0.82 -13.34 20.48
N ALA A 111 -0.72 -12.19 19.80
CA ALA A 111 -0.77 -10.86 20.40
C ALA A 111 -2.17 -10.21 20.30
N LEU A 112 -3.12 -10.87 19.62
CA LEU A 112 -4.50 -10.39 19.57
C LEU A 112 -5.11 -10.47 20.97
N ALA A 113 -5.49 -9.30 21.52
CA ALA A 113 -6.00 -9.20 22.86
C ALA A 113 -7.32 -9.98 23.05
N PRO A 114 -7.52 -10.67 24.20
CA PRO A 114 -8.84 -11.16 24.58
C PRO A 114 -9.77 -9.97 24.88
N SER A 115 -11.05 -10.11 24.55
CA SER A 115 -12.09 -9.11 24.90
C SER A 115 -12.21 -8.92 26.43
N PRO A 116 -12.47 -7.67 26.96
CA PRO A 116 -12.71 -6.44 26.20
C PRO A 116 -11.43 -5.59 26.04
N ASP A 117 -11.04 -5.35 24.80
CA ASP A 117 -10.00 -4.43 24.39
C ASP A 117 -10.60 -3.52 23.31
N PRO A 118 -10.18 -2.26 23.12
CA PRO A 118 -10.70 -1.39 22.06
C PRO A 118 -10.67 -2.03 20.66
N THR A 119 -9.67 -2.87 20.38
CA THR A 119 -9.55 -3.61 19.11
C THR A 119 -10.53 -4.78 18.99
N SER A 120 -11.16 -5.22 20.10
CA SER A 120 -12.13 -6.32 20.08
C SER A 120 -13.43 -5.98 19.32
N PHE A 121 -13.68 -4.70 19.06
CA PHE A 121 -14.78 -4.22 18.23
C PHE A 121 -14.45 -4.17 16.73
N GLU A 122 -13.18 -4.40 16.38
CA GLU A 122 -12.72 -4.43 14.99
C GLU A 122 -12.74 -5.88 14.46
N PRO A 123 -13.05 -6.10 13.18
CA PRO A 123 -13.06 -7.44 12.61
C PRO A 123 -11.67 -8.10 12.74
N ARG A 124 -11.62 -9.33 13.29
CA ARG A 124 -10.35 -10.09 13.38
C ARG A 124 -9.62 -10.19 12.04
N LEU A 125 -10.36 -10.28 10.93
CA LEU A 125 -9.82 -10.28 9.59
C LEU A 125 -8.97 -9.03 9.28
N ALA A 126 -9.27 -7.90 9.91
CA ALA A 126 -8.53 -6.64 9.72
C ALA A 126 -7.29 -6.52 10.63
N LEU A 127 -7.11 -7.44 11.57
CA LEU A 127 -6.03 -7.40 12.57
C LEU A 127 -5.07 -8.59 12.44
N ASP A 128 -5.59 -9.81 12.19
CA ASP A 128 -4.82 -11.07 12.24
C ASP A 128 -3.85 -11.18 11.05
N GLY A 129 -2.59 -10.84 11.28
CA GLY A 129 -1.49 -11.00 10.33
C GLY A 129 -0.90 -12.41 10.29
N GLY A 130 -1.51 -13.40 10.96
CA GLY A 130 -1.00 -14.76 11.05
C GLY A 130 -0.05 -14.97 12.24
N PRO A 131 0.71 -16.07 12.25
CA PRO A 131 1.53 -16.45 13.40
C PRO A 131 2.54 -15.38 13.84
N ASP A 132 3.15 -14.69 12.89
CA ASP A 132 4.18 -13.66 13.10
C ASP A 132 3.80 -12.25 12.61
N GLY A 133 2.53 -12.05 12.20
CA GLY A 133 2.05 -10.76 11.69
C GLY A 133 2.39 -10.48 10.23
N LEU A 134 3.03 -11.39 9.51
CA LEU A 134 3.53 -11.13 8.15
C LEU A 134 2.92 -12.04 7.07
N ALA A 135 1.96 -12.89 7.42
CA ALA A 135 1.43 -13.89 6.49
C ALA A 135 0.79 -13.25 5.25
N VAL A 136 0.01 -12.18 5.44
CA VAL A 136 -0.67 -11.48 4.33
C VAL A 136 0.34 -10.69 3.50
N TYR A 137 1.32 -10.06 4.12
CA TYR A 137 2.40 -9.34 3.42
C TYR A 137 3.29 -10.25 2.58
N ARG A 138 3.58 -11.49 3.04
CA ARG A 138 4.30 -12.46 2.19
C ARG A 138 3.56 -12.75 0.90
N ARG A 139 2.24 -12.89 0.98
CA ARG A 139 1.38 -13.11 -0.19
C ARG A 139 1.35 -11.88 -1.10
N LEU A 140 1.22 -10.68 -0.53
CA LEU A 140 1.29 -9.43 -1.28
C LEU A 140 2.62 -9.31 -2.04
N LEU A 141 3.73 -9.53 -1.36
CA LEU A 141 5.06 -9.42 -1.96
C LEU A 141 5.34 -10.46 -3.03
N ALA A 142 4.67 -11.61 -3.01
CA ALA A 142 4.78 -12.62 -4.06
C ALA A 142 4.18 -12.16 -5.40
N CYS A 143 3.17 -11.27 -5.40
CA CYS A 143 2.53 -10.78 -6.61
C CYS A 143 2.93 -9.35 -7.02
N THR A 144 3.42 -8.55 -6.07
CA THR A 144 3.69 -7.12 -6.28
C THR A 144 4.75 -6.82 -7.36
N PRO A 145 5.85 -7.59 -7.52
CA PRO A 145 6.83 -7.33 -8.58
C PRO A 145 6.22 -7.26 -9.98
N ASP A 146 5.23 -8.11 -10.27
CA ASP A 146 4.52 -8.12 -11.55
C ASP A 146 3.48 -7.01 -11.68
N ARG A 147 3.08 -6.40 -10.57
CA ARG A 147 2.05 -5.36 -10.50
C ARG A 147 2.61 -3.94 -10.45
N LEU A 148 3.87 -3.75 -10.14
CA LEU A 148 4.49 -2.42 -10.20
C LEU A 148 4.93 -2.07 -11.62
N ALA A 149 4.68 -0.83 -12.01
CA ALA A 149 5.29 -0.23 -13.20
C ALA A 149 6.78 0.05 -12.96
N ALA A 150 7.56 0.21 -14.03
CA ALA A 150 8.95 0.68 -13.93
C ALA A 150 8.98 2.04 -13.21
N GLY A 151 9.87 2.20 -12.24
CA GLY A 151 9.90 3.37 -11.35
C GLY A 151 8.71 3.48 -10.40
N GLY A 152 7.88 2.45 -10.27
CA GLY A 152 6.74 2.42 -9.35
C GLY A 152 7.16 2.23 -7.90
N THR A 153 6.25 2.53 -6.99
CA THR A 153 6.49 2.51 -5.55
C THR A 153 5.47 1.62 -4.84
N LEU A 154 5.94 0.76 -3.95
CA LEU A 154 5.13 0.05 -2.96
C LEU A 154 5.32 0.70 -1.60
N VAL A 155 4.21 1.04 -0.93
CA VAL A 155 4.20 1.57 0.45
C VAL A 155 3.36 0.66 1.32
N MET A 156 3.94 0.10 2.37
CA MET A 156 3.27 -0.82 3.29
C MET A 156 3.33 -0.27 4.71
N GLU A 157 2.21 -0.36 5.45
CA GLU A 157 2.22 -0.08 6.89
C GLU A 157 2.91 -1.21 7.66
N ALA A 158 3.61 -0.86 8.73
CA ALA A 158 4.24 -1.81 9.64
C ALA A 158 4.12 -1.30 11.09
N ALA A 159 4.23 -2.20 12.05
CA ALA A 159 4.51 -1.84 13.43
C ALA A 159 6.00 -2.09 13.73
N PRO A 160 6.60 -1.41 14.73
CA PRO A 160 8.03 -1.57 15.03
C PRO A 160 8.52 -3.02 15.11
N PRO A 161 7.80 -3.98 15.74
CA PRO A 161 8.26 -5.37 15.79
C PRO A 161 8.28 -6.09 14.43
N THR A 162 7.48 -5.62 13.44
CA THR A 162 7.35 -6.25 12.13
C THR A 162 8.09 -5.48 11.02
N ALA A 163 8.56 -4.26 11.28
CA ALA A 163 9.14 -3.39 10.26
C ALA A 163 10.42 -3.97 9.64
N ALA A 164 11.40 -4.33 10.43
CA ALA A 164 12.65 -4.89 9.93
C ALA A 164 12.46 -6.25 9.21
N PRO A 165 11.68 -7.21 9.74
CA PRO A 165 11.33 -8.43 9.01
C PRO A 165 10.57 -8.17 7.71
N LEU A 166 9.61 -7.23 7.69
CA LEU A 166 8.87 -6.88 6.46
C LEU A 166 9.78 -6.26 5.40
N ALA A 167 10.69 -5.37 5.82
CA ALA A 167 11.69 -4.80 4.91
C ALA A 167 12.62 -5.86 4.32
N ALA A 168 13.01 -6.87 5.10
CA ALA A 168 13.80 -8.00 4.61
C ALA A 168 13.03 -8.83 3.57
N LEU A 169 11.75 -9.09 3.80
CA LEU A 169 10.87 -9.76 2.83
C LEU A 169 10.73 -8.95 1.54
N ALA A 170 10.57 -7.62 1.64
CA ALA A 170 10.50 -6.75 0.47
C ALA A 170 11.81 -6.79 -0.34
N ARG A 171 12.97 -6.70 0.32
CA ARG A 171 14.28 -6.84 -0.36
C ARG A 171 14.41 -8.17 -1.08
N ALA A 172 13.97 -9.26 -0.46
CA ALA A 172 14.01 -10.58 -1.10
C ALA A 172 13.07 -10.67 -2.31
N ALA A 173 11.87 -10.06 -2.25
CA ALA A 173 10.89 -10.10 -3.32
C ALA A 173 11.31 -9.29 -4.56
N PHE A 174 11.96 -8.13 -4.35
CA PHE A 174 12.38 -7.24 -5.43
C PHE A 174 13.85 -7.41 -5.84
N ALA A 175 14.64 -8.13 -5.04
CA ALA A 175 16.09 -8.27 -5.20
C ALA A 175 16.75 -6.89 -5.44
N GLU A 176 17.63 -6.76 -6.44
CA GLU A 176 18.29 -5.51 -6.77
C GLU A 176 17.41 -4.52 -7.57
N ALA A 177 16.18 -4.94 -7.93
CA ALA A 177 15.30 -4.11 -8.76
C ALA A 177 14.67 -2.92 -7.99
N ALA A 178 14.69 -2.95 -6.65
CA ALA A 178 14.12 -1.88 -5.82
C ALA A 178 15.05 -1.46 -4.67
N GLU A 179 15.04 -0.15 -4.39
CA GLU A 179 15.53 0.39 -3.13
C GLU A 179 14.46 0.18 -2.05
N VAL A 180 14.81 -0.45 -0.94
CA VAL A 180 13.89 -0.71 0.18
C VAL A 180 14.36 0.01 1.43
N ARG A 181 13.52 0.88 1.96
CA ARG A 181 13.77 1.67 3.18
C ARG A 181 12.64 1.54 4.19
N ILE A 182 12.98 1.67 5.47
CA ILE A 182 12.05 1.80 6.59
C ILE A 182 11.89 3.29 6.87
N VAL A 183 10.65 3.75 7.05
CA VAL A 183 10.35 5.15 7.32
C VAL A 183 9.65 5.25 8.67
N PRO A 184 10.20 6.04 9.61
CA PRO A 184 9.57 6.30 10.88
C PRO A 184 8.41 7.29 10.74
N ASP A 185 7.46 7.23 11.69
CA ASP A 185 6.45 8.26 11.88
C ASP A 185 7.01 9.48 12.63
N LEU A 186 6.17 10.48 12.90
CA LEU A 186 6.56 11.69 13.62
C LEU A 186 7.01 11.43 15.07
N ALA A 187 6.65 10.29 15.65
CA ALA A 187 7.13 9.87 16.98
C ALA A 187 8.46 9.12 16.91
N GLY A 188 9.03 8.94 15.71
CA GLY A 188 10.28 8.22 15.49
C GLY A 188 10.12 6.69 15.50
N LEU A 189 8.88 6.18 15.49
CA LEU A 189 8.61 4.74 15.44
C LEU A 189 8.58 4.25 14.00
N GLU A 190 9.23 3.13 13.71
CA GLU A 190 9.20 2.49 12.40
C GLU A 190 7.76 2.17 12.00
N ARG A 191 7.27 2.80 10.92
CA ARG A 191 5.85 2.77 10.56
C ARG A 191 5.57 2.34 9.14
N ALA A 192 6.42 2.67 8.19
CA ALA A 192 6.21 2.32 6.80
C ALA A 192 7.43 1.67 6.17
N ILE A 193 7.18 0.73 5.27
CA ILE A 193 8.19 0.16 4.37
C ILE A 193 7.90 0.68 2.97
N VAL A 194 8.92 1.28 2.36
CA VAL A 194 8.86 1.77 0.98
C VAL A 194 9.81 0.94 0.13
N ALA A 195 9.29 0.35 -0.94
CA ALA A 195 10.08 -0.26 -2.00
C ALA A 195 9.89 0.53 -3.29
N GLN A 196 10.96 1.15 -3.79
CA GLN A 196 10.97 1.98 -5.00
C GLN A 196 11.70 1.23 -6.11
N LEU A 197 10.99 0.86 -7.19
CA LEU A 197 11.64 0.26 -8.37
C LEU A 197 12.53 1.29 -9.08
N GLY A 198 13.63 0.80 -9.63
CA GLY A 198 14.45 1.61 -10.56
C GLY A 198 13.61 2.07 -11.76
N GLY A 199 13.76 3.34 -12.14
CA GLY A 199 13.20 3.83 -13.41
C GLY A 199 13.98 3.23 -14.60
N THR A 200 13.37 3.17 -15.78
CA THR A 200 14.06 2.82 -17.04
C THR A 200 14.97 3.94 -17.53
N GLY A 201 15.70 4.60 -16.61
CA GLY A 201 16.74 5.56 -16.98
C GLY A 201 17.95 4.79 -17.51
N THR A 202 18.32 5.03 -18.74
CA THR A 202 19.62 4.65 -19.32
C THR A 202 20.72 4.95 -18.31
N PRO A 203 21.62 4.01 -17.97
CA PRO A 203 22.75 4.31 -17.12
C PRO A 203 23.53 5.46 -17.79
N GLY A 204 23.65 6.58 -17.06
CA GLY A 204 24.33 7.76 -17.53
C GLY A 204 25.70 7.38 -18.09
N ALA A 205 25.93 7.68 -19.35
CA ALA A 205 27.21 7.61 -19.95
C ALA A 205 28.21 8.41 -19.08
N ASN A 206 29.11 7.74 -18.44
CA ASN A 206 30.28 8.34 -17.83
C ASN A 206 30.99 9.13 -18.93
N ALA A 207 30.79 10.45 -18.95
CA ALA A 207 31.66 11.36 -19.71
C ALA A 207 33.00 11.46 -18.96
N ASN A 208 33.84 10.48 -19.13
CA ASN A 208 35.28 10.65 -19.01
C ASN A 208 35.75 11.06 -20.43
N GLY A 209 35.82 12.34 -20.69
CA GLY A 209 36.59 12.90 -21.76
C GLY A 209 37.95 13.39 -21.23
N PRO A 210 38.97 13.43 -22.06
CA PRO A 210 40.39 13.53 -21.71
C PRO A 210 40.81 14.87 -21.09
#